data_b6258fdbe66fa5c6f0961fbdb4acecb5
#
_entry.id   b6258fdbe66fa5c6f0961fbdb4acecb5
#
_cell.length_a   1.000
_cell.length_b   1.000
_cell.length_c   1.000
_cell.angle_alpha   90.00
_cell.angle_beta   90.00
_cell.angle_gamma   90.00
#
_symmetry.space_group_name_H-M   'P 1'
#
loop_
_entity.id
_entity.type
_entity.pdbx_description
1 polymer ?
#
loop_
_entity_poly.entity_id
_entity_poly.type
_entity_poly.pdbx_seq_one_letter_code
_entity_poly.pdbx_strand_id
1 'polypeptide(L)'
;FRPYYIIVTHGHAYDRACLEWCLRSNYAYLGMIGSKGKVATTFSLLKENGFTDDDLKNVHAPIGIPIGAATPEEIAISTASEVLARFNNRSLLPHSEWRRRLVVVRGAGDLATGIIIRLHNAGYNCIALEIPNPTVIRRTVSFADVVYEGTKTIEGVECRLAKDIDEALDILKLGSIPLLIDPKGETIEKLKPGVVVDAIIAKKNLGT
;
A
#
# COMPACT_ATOMS: atom_id res chain seq x y z
N PHE A 1 -27.49 6.21 -18.29
CA PHE A 1 -26.12 5.64 -18.33
C PHE A 1 -25.13 6.76 -17.97
N ARG A 2 -24.19 6.52 -17.04
CA ARG A 2 -23.13 7.45 -16.65
C ARG A 2 -21.79 6.80 -17.00
N PRO A 3 -21.06 7.34 -17.99
CA PRO A 3 -19.81 6.72 -18.45
C PRO A 3 -18.66 6.89 -17.45
N TYR A 4 -17.66 6.05 -17.59
CA TYR A 4 -16.34 6.16 -16.98
C TYR A 4 -15.39 6.73 -18.02
N TYR A 5 -14.78 7.87 -17.72
CA TYR A 5 -13.81 8.52 -18.59
C TYR A 5 -12.39 8.31 -18.03
N ILE A 6 -11.49 7.86 -18.88
CA ILE A 6 -10.08 7.70 -18.59
C ILE A 6 -9.29 8.47 -19.66
N ILE A 7 -8.60 9.52 -19.23
CA ILE A 7 -7.83 10.39 -20.11
C ILE A 7 -6.37 9.94 -20.10
N VAL A 8 -5.90 9.43 -21.25
CA VAL A 8 -4.54 8.92 -21.47
C VAL A 8 -3.93 9.54 -22.73
N THR A 9 -4.15 10.82 -22.94
CA THR A 9 -3.71 11.52 -24.16
C THR A 9 -2.22 11.88 -24.11
N HIS A 10 -1.65 12.13 -25.28
CA HIS A 10 -0.27 12.61 -25.39
C HIS A 10 -0.26 14.16 -25.38
N GLY A 11 0.32 14.75 -24.34
CA GLY A 11 0.53 16.20 -24.23
C GLY A 11 -0.52 16.96 -23.43
N HIS A 12 -0.05 18.04 -22.76
CA HIS A 12 -0.84 18.83 -21.80
C HIS A 12 -2.09 19.51 -22.38
N ALA A 13 -2.03 19.94 -23.66
CA ALA A 13 -3.13 20.66 -24.28
C ALA A 13 -4.35 19.78 -24.51
N TYR A 14 -4.12 18.53 -24.93
CA TYR A 14 -5.21 17.58 -25.16
C TYR A 14 -5.81 17.07 -23.86
N ASP A 15 -4.98 16.80 -22.83
CA ASP A 15 -5.47 16.40 -21.51
C ASP A 15 -6.43 17.46 -20.94
N ARG A 16 -6.05 18.74 -21.03
CA ARG A 16 -6.88 19.85 -20.55
C ARG A 16 -8.21 19.92 -21.29
N ALA A 17 -8.18 19.88 -22.64
CA ALA A 17 -9.40 19.97 -23.43
C ALA A 17 -10.35 18.79 -23.17
N CYS A 18 -9.81 17.58 -23.08
CA CYS A 18 -10.60 16.39 -22.73
C CYS A 18 -11.19 16.50 -21.33
N LEU A 19 -10.38 16.94 -20.35
CA LEU A 19 -10.83 17.06 -18.96
C LEU A 19 -11.92 18.12 -18.83
N GLU A 20 -11.77 19.27 -19.49
CA GLU A 20 -12.78 20.32 -19.53
C GLU A 20 -14.10 19.83 -20.13
N TRP A 21 -14.06 19.08 -21.22
CA TRP A 21 -15.25 18.50 -21.83
C TRP A 21 -15.91 17.45 -20.91
N CYS A 22 -15.11 16.57 -20.29
CA CYS A 22 -15.61 15.57 -19.35
C CYS A 22 -16.26 16.19 -18.11
N LEU A 23 -15.67 17.25 -17.56
CA LEU A 23 -16.22 17.96 -16.38
C LEU A 23 -17.61 18.58 -16.66
N ARG A 24 -17.89 18.96 -17.90
CA ARG A 24 -19.20 19.47 -18.32
C ARG A 24 -20.22 18.38 -18.62
N SER A 25 -19.78 17.11 -18.62
CA SER A 25 -20.60 15.95 -18.94
C SER A 25 -21.13 15.27 -17.68
N ASN A 26 -22.14 14.42 -17.84
CA ASN A 26 -22.61 13.57 -16.74
C ASN A 26 -21.80 12.25 -16.70
N TYR A 27 -20.88 12.11 -15.76
CA TYR A 27 -20.01 10.92 -15.65
C TYR A 27 -20.17 10.21 -14.30
N ALA A 28 -19.81 8.93 -14.26
CA ALA A 28 -19.71 8.15 -13.03
C ALA A 28 -18.28 8.15 -12.44
N TYR A 29 -17.28 8.26 -13.31
CA TYR A 29 -15.87 8.29 -12.95
C TYR A 29 -15.10 9.11 -13.99
N LEU A 30 -14.12 9.88 -13.51
CA LEU A 30 -13.24 10.68 -14.34
C LEU A 30 -11.80 10.59 -13.81
N GLY A 31 -10.92 9.98 -14.60
CA GLY A 31 -9.51 9.82 -14.25
C GLY A 31 -8.59 10.34 -15.34
N MET A 32 -7.45 10.91 -14.96
CA MET A 32 -6.44 11.42 -15.87
C MET A 32 -5.05 10.93 -15.49
N ILE A 33 -4.30 10.40 -16.48
CA ILE A 33 -2.90 10.03 -16.32
C ILE A 33 -2.01 11.28 -16.27
N GLY A 34 -1.00 11.26 -15.43
CA GLY A 34 0.01 12.33 -15.39
C GLY A 34 0.84 12.33 -14.12
N SER A 35 1.98 13.01 -14.15
CA SER A 35 2.73 13.29 -12.93
C SER A 35 2.00 14.29 -12.05
N LYS A 36 2.34 14.36 -10.76
CA LYS A 36 1.78 15.36 -9.83
C LYS A 36 1.94 16.80 -10.35
N GLY A 37 3.10 17.12 -10.93
CA GLY A 37 3.36 18.43 -11.52
C GLY A 37 2.44 18.71 -12.72
N LYS A 38 2.28 17.73 -13.62
CA LYS A 38 1.36 17.84 -14.77
C LYS A 38 -0.08 18.08 -14.33
N VAL A 39 -0.55 17.35 -13.33
CA VAL A 39 -1.90 17.50 -12.77
C VAL A 39 -2.08 18.89 -12.17
N ALA A 40 -1.13 19.36 -11.37
CA ALA A 40 -1.20 20.69 -10.75
C ALA A 40 -1.30 21.80 -11.80
N THR A 41 -0.47 21.76 -12.84
CA THR A 41 -0.52 22.72 -13.96
C THR A 41 -1.86 22.67 -14.70
N THR A 42 -2.37 21.46 -15.00
CA THR A 42 -3.66 21.31 -15.68
C THR A 42 -4.81 21.86 -14.86
N PHE A 43 -4.82 21.59 -13.54
CA PHE A 43 -5.86 22.10 -12.63
C PHE A 43 -5.79 23.62 -12.48
N SER A 44 -4.59 24.21 -12.42
CA SER A 44 -4.45 25.69 -12.41
C SER A 44 -5.07 26.33 -13.64
N LEU A 45 -4.77 25.79 -14.82
CA LEU A 45 -5.34 26.30 -16.08
C LEU A 45 -6.86 26.12 -16.18
N LEU A 46 -7.42 25.05 -15.62
CA LEU A 46 -8.87 24.87 -15.56
C LEU A 46 -9.53 25.87 -14.61
N LYS A 47 -8.88 26.19 -13.48
CA LYS A 47 -9.37 27.25 -12.56
C LYS A 47 -9.38 28.62 -13.23
N GLU A 48 -8.38 28.95 -14.04
CA GLU A 48 -8.36 30.16 -14.86
C GLU A 48 -9.53 30.21 -15.85
N ASN A 49 -9.99 29.04 -16.31
CA ASN A 49 -11.16 28.91 -17.20
C ASN A 49 -12.49 28.79 -16.44
N GLY A 50 -12.51 29.08 -15.13
CA GLY A 50 -13.73 29.20 -14.34
C GLY A 50 -14.18 27.93 -13.61
N PHE A 51 -13.40 26.84 -13.64
CA PHE A 51 -13.69 25.65 -12.81
C PHE A 51 -13.28 25.88 -11.37
N THR A 52 -14.08 25.38 -10.44
CA THR A 52 -13.85 25.50 -9.00
C THR A 52 -13.12 24.29 -8.44
N ASP A 53 -12.62 24.40 -7.20
CA ASP A 53 -12.08 23.25 -6.47
C ASP A 53 -13.13 22.14 -6.29
N ASP A 54 -14.39 22.50 -6.18
CA ASP A 54 -15.52 21.56 -6.08
C ASP A 54 -15.71 20.74 -7.35
N ASP A 55 -15.51 21.35 -8.51
CA ASP A 55 -15.57 20.64 -9.80
C ASP A 55 -14.42 19.64 -9.95
N LEU A 56 -13.25 19.98 -9.42
CA LEU A 56 -12.02 19.20 -9.57
C LEU A 56 -11.84 18.12 -8.51
N LYS A 57 -12.51 18.22 -7.35
CA LYS A 57 -12.32 17.29 -6.22
C LYS A 57 -12.60 15.83 -6.52
N ASN A 58 -13.46 15.54 -7.50
CA ASN A 58 -13.85 14.19 -7.90
C ASN A 58 -13.05 13.66 -9.09
N VAL A 59 -12.06 14.42 -9.59
CA VAL A 59 -11.16 13.99 -10.64
C VAL A 59 -10.04 13.16 -10.03
N HIS A 60 -9.90 11.93 -10.49
CA HIS A 60 -8.84 11.02 -10.08
C HIS A 60 -7.56 11.32 -10.90
N ALA A 61 -6.69 12.18 -10.38
CA ALA A 61 -5.46 12.59 -11.04
C ALA A 61 -4.32 12.83 -10.03
N PRO A 62 -3.19 12.17 -10.17
CA PRO A 62 -2.89 11.06 -11.09
C PRO A 62 -3.82 9.86 -10.90
N ILE A 63 -4.31 9.30 -12.02
CA ILE A 63 -5.13 8.08 -12.01
C ILE A 63 -4.30 6.88 -11.53
N GLY A 64 -4.94 5.96 -10.84
CA GLY A 64 -4.37 4.70 -10.39
C GLY A 64 -4.10 4.64 -8.90
N ILE A 65 -4.10 3.43 -8.37
CA ILE A 65 -3.70 3.19 -6.97
C ILE A 65 -2.18 3.29 -6.81
N PRO A 66 -1.69 3.81 -5.69
CA PRO A 66 -0.26 4.11 -5.50
C PRO A 66 0.54 2.86 -5.14
N ILE A 67 0.80 2.02 -6.11
CA ILE A 67 1.59 0.79 -5.99
C ILE A 67 3.08 0.99 -6.32
N GLY A 68 3.52 2.23 -6.58
CA GLY A 68 4.89 2.52 -7.02
C GLY A 68 5.14 2.17 -8.49
N ALA A 69 4.09 2.13 -9.31
CA ALA A 69 4.15 1.80 -10.73
C ALA A 69 5.09 2.74 -11.49
N ALA A 70 6.03 2.18 -12.25
CA ALA A 70 7.00 2.88 -13.06
C ALA A 70 6.92 2.50 -14.55
N THR A 71 6.59 1.24 -14.86
CA THR A 71 6.45 0.76 -16.24
C THR A 71 5.01 0.97 -16.75
N PRO A 72 4.80 1.04 -18.08
CA PRO A 72 3.47 1.15 -18.66
C PRO A 72 2.50 0.06 -18.19
N GLU A 73 2.99 -1.18 -18.06
CA GLU A 73 2.22 -2.33 -17.61
C GLU A 73 1.78 -2.18 -16.15
N GLU A 74 2.68 -1.73 -15.28
CA GLU A 74 2.38 -1.46 -13.87
C GLU A 74 1.38 -0.30 -13.73
N ILE A 75 1.52 0.74 -14.54
CA ILE A 75 0.58 1.87 -14.59
C ILE A 75 -0.81 1.39 -15.04
N ALA A 76 -0.86 0.50 -16.04
CA ALA A 76 -2.13 -0.07 -16.49
C ALA A 76 -2.81 -0.91 -15.40
N ILE A 77 -2.06 -1.73 -14.66
CA ILE A 77 -2.57 -2.50 -13.51
C ILE A 77 -3.09 -1.56 -12.42
N SER A 78 -2.32 -0.54 -12.07
CA SER A 78 -2.69 0.48 -11.08
C SER A 78 -4.00 1.17 -11.45
N THR A 79 -4.12 1.61 -12.69
CA THR A 79 -5.32 2.28 -13.23
C THR A 79 -6.52 1.34 -13.25
N ALA A 80 -6.36 0.13 -13.77
CA ALA A 80 -7.44 -0.87 -13.82
C ALA A 80 -7.95 -1.22 -12.41
N SER A 81 -7.05 -1.35 -11.44
CA SER A 81 -7.41 -1.63 -10.06
C SER A 81 -8.26 -0.52 -9.44
N GLU A 82 -7.93 0.74 -9.69
CA GLU A 82 -8.73 1.89 -9.23
C GLU A 82 -10.12 1.89 -9.87
N VAL A 83 -10.19 1.73 -11.19
CA VAL A 83 -11.46 1.70 -11.93
C VAL A 83 -12.37 0.56 -11.42
N LEU A 84 -11.81 -0.65 -11.23
CA LEU A 84 -12.56 -1.80 -10.70
C LEU A 84 -13.04 -1.56 -9.27
N ALA A 85 -12.23 -0.96 -8.41
CA ALA A 85 -12.64 -0.64 -7.05
C ALA A 85 -13.81 0.35 -7.05
N ARG A 86 -13.77 1.36 -7.90
CA ARG A 86 -14.87 2.31 -8.06
C ARG A 86 -16.12 1.67 -8.64
N PHE A 87 -15.96 0.84 -9.68
CA PHE A 87 -17.08 0.11 -10.29
C PHE A 87 -17.79 -0.80 -9.27
N ASN A 88 -17.04 -1.42 -8.37
CA ASN A 88 -17.55 -2.29 -7.32
C ASN A 88 -17.97 -1.55 -6.04
N ASN A 89 -18.04 -0.20 -6.06
CA ASN A 89 -18.33 0.65 -4.89
C ASN A 89 -17.41 0.37 -3.69
N ARG A 90 -16.15 0.04 -3.95
CA ARG A 90 -15.12 -0.11 -2.92
C ARG A 90 -14.40 1.22 -2.71
N SER A 91 -14.32 1.66 -1.48
CA SER A 91 -13.54 2.84 -1.12
C SER A 91 -12.05 2.51 -1.26
N LEU A 92 -11.35 3.28 -2.11
CA LEU A 92 -9.89 3.33 -2.06
C LEU A 92 -9.52 4.38 -1.02
N LEU A 93 -8.77 3.96 -0.03
CA LEU A 93 -8.28 4.90 0.99
C LEU A 93 -7.25 5.84 0.38
N PRO A 94 -7.19 7.11 0.84
CA PRO A 94 -6.14 8.03 0.44
C PRO A 94 -4.75 7.42 0.68
N HIS A 95 -3.80 7.70 -0.20
CA HIS A 95 -2.43 7.18 -0.17
C HIS A 95 -1.75 7.35 1.20
N SER A 96 -2.02 8.46 1.90
CA SER A 96 -1.50 8.72 3.24
C SER A 96 -2.01 7.76 4.30
N GLU A 97 -3.24 7.27 4.17
CA GLU A 97 -3.83 6.31 5.11
C GLU A 97 -3.38 4.87 4.86
N TRP A 98 -3.14 4.49 3.59
CA TRP A 98 -2.57 3.18 3.27
C TRP A 98 -1.19 3.00 3.87
N ARG A 99 -0.31 4.00 3.75
CA ARG A 99 1.04 3.98 4.31
C ARG A 99 1.07 4.00 5.84
N ARG A 100 0.04 4.54 6.48
CA ARG A 100 -0.10 4.54 7.94
C ARG A 100 -0.72 3.26 8.48
N ARG A 101 -1.27 2.38 7.62
CA ARG A 101 -1.88 1.15 8.08
C ARG A 101 -0.83 0.19 8.54
N LEU A 102 -1.10 -0.35 9.72
CA LEU A 102 -0.35 -1.44 10.27
C LEU A 102 -0.64 -2.72 9.47
N VAL A 103 0.42 -3.38 9.03
CA VAL A 103 0.38 -4.71 8.43
C VAL A 103 0.97 -5.69 9.42
N VAL A 104 0.22 -6.70 9.80
CA VAL A 104 0.74 -7.81 10.59
C VAL A 104 1.01 -8.99 9.66
N VAL A 105 2.23 -9.50 9.70
CA VAL A 105 2.65 -10.66 8.91
C VAL A 105 2.83 -11.85 9.87
N ARG A 106 2.04 -12.88 9.68
CA ARG A 106 2.19 -14.15 10.43
C ARG A 106 3.26 -15.00 9.77
N GLY A 107 4.33 -15.26 10.50
CA GLY A 107 5.55 -15.89 10.03
C GLY A 107 6.64 -14.87 9.73
N ALA A 108 7.90 -15.27 9.97
CA ALA A 108 9.10 -14.50 9.69
C ALA A 108 10.16 -15.34 8.95
N GLY A 109 9.75 -16.44 8.32
CA GLY A 109 10.59 -17.26 7.45
C GLY A 109 11.08 -16.47 6.22
N ASP A 110 11.84 -17.12 5.35
CA ASP A 110 12.44 -16.48 4.18
C ASP A 110 11.42 -15.80 3.23
N LEU A 111 10.30 -16.45 2.93
CA LEU A 111 9.24 -15.86 2.09
C LEU A 111 8.53 -14.71 2.81
N ALA A 112 8.20 -14.89 4.08
CA ALA A 112 7.62 -13.84 4.91
C ALA A 112 8.54 -12.62 4.99
N THR A 113 9.84 -12.82 5.17
CA THR A 113 10.85 -11.77 5.20
C THR A 113 10.88 -10.97 3.90
N GLY A 114 10.83 -11.64 2.75
CA GLY A 114 10.73 -10.97 1.45
C GLY A 114 9.49 -10.08 1.34
N ILE A 115 8.34 -10.53 1.81
CA ILE A 115 7.10 -9.75 1.86
C ILE A 115 7.25 -8.55 2.79
N ILE A 116 7.77 -8.76 4.01
CA ILE A 116 7.97 -7.73 5.03
C ILE A 116 8.88 -6.61 4.49
N ILE A 117 10.02 -6.96 3.90
CA ILE A 117 10.98 -6.00 3.33
C ILE A 117 10.33 -5.18 2.22
N ARG A 118 9.57 -5.81 1.32
CA ARG A 118 8.87 -5.08 0.24
C ARG A 118 7.82 -4.12 0.75
N LEU A 119 7.03 -4.54 1.73
CA LEU A 119 6.02 -3.69 2.38
C LEU A 119 6.68 -2.52 3.15
N HIS A 120 7.74 -2.80 3.91
CA HIS A 120 8.49 -1.79 4.63
C HIS A 120 9.08 -0.73 3.68
N ASN A 121 9.75 -1.16 2.60
CA ASN A 121 10.32 -0.26 1.59
C ASN A 121 9.25 0.54 0.84
N ALA A 122 8.02 0.03 0.76
CA ALA A 122 6.86 0.76 0.25
C ALA A 122 6.26 1.75 1.27
N GLY A 123 6.79 1.80 2.52
CA GLY A 123 6.41 2.74 3.56
C GLY A 123 5.25 2.25 4.46
N TYR A 124 4.98 0.95 4.50
CA TYR A 124 4.01 0.37 5.45
C TYR A 124 4.67 0.09 6.79
N ASN A 125 3.91 0.25 7.87
CA ASN A 125 4.30 -0.21 9.20
C ASN A 125 4.07 -1.71 9.30
N CYS A 126 5.13 -2.50 9.42
CA CYS A 126 5.03 -3.97 9.48
C CYS A 126 5.40 -4.50 10.85
N ILE A 127 4.61 -5.43 11.39
CA ILE A 127 4.93 -6.25 12.56
C ILE A 127 4.97 -7.71 12.11
N ALA A 128 6.04 -8.41 12.46
CA ALA A 128 6.17 -9.84 12.23
C ALA A 128 5.74 -10.63 13.48
N LEU A 129 5.01 -11.71 13.28
CA LEU A 129 4.68 -12.67 14.33
C LEU A 129 5.37 -14.00 14.06
N GLU A 130 5.98 -14.61 15.07
CA GLU A 130 6.65 -15.88 14.91
C GLU A 130 6.42 -16.80 16.11
N ILE A 131 6.74 -18.07 15.95
CA ILE A 131 6.70 -19.07 17.01
C ILE A 131 7.98 -19.01 17.86
N PRO A 132 7.98 -19.53 19.11
CA PRO A 132 9.17 -19.48 19.96
C PRO A 132 10.38 -20.23 19.44
N ASN A 133 10.17 -21.26 18.62
CA ASN A 133 11.23 -22.12 18.09
C ASN A 133 11.05 -22.29 16.56
N PRO A 134 11.30 -21.24 15.76
CA PRO A 134 11.15 -21.33 14.33
C PRO A 134 12.20 -22.26 13.70
N THR A 135 11.74 -23.10 12.78
CA THR A 135 12.62 -23.99 11.99
C THR A 135 12.77 -23.45 10.58
N VAL A 136 13.77 -22.63 10.35
CA VAL A 136 14.07 -22.07 9.03
C VAL A 136 15.32 -22.69 8.42
N ILE A 137 15.22 -23.08 7.15
CA ILE A 137 16.34 -23.66 6.39
C ILE A 137 17.29 -22.54 5.92
N ARG A 138 16.75 -21.45 5.36
CA ARG A 138 17.52 -20.33 4.82
C ARG A 138 17.65 -19.21 5.86
N ARG A 139 18.39 -19.48 6.92
CA ARG A 139 18.54 -18.57 8.07
C ARG A 139 19.08 -17.19 7.69
N THR A 140 20.04 -17.12 6.78
CA THR A 140 20.68 -15.86 6.38
C THR A 140 19.74 -14.81 5.78
N VAL A 141 18.61 -15.24 5.23
CA VAL A 141 17.60 -14.40 4.57
C VAL A 141 16.25 -14.43 5.29
N SER A 142 16.25 -14.79 6.57
CA SER A 142 15.04 -14.96 7.37
C SER A 142 15.09 -14.14 8.65
N PHE A 143 14.05 -13.35 8.92
CA PHE A 143 13.86 -12.63 10.17
C PHE A 143 13.47 -13.55 11.34
N ALA A 144 13.05 -14.80 11.09
CA ALA A 144 12.75 -15.74 12.16
C ALA A 144 13.94 -15.99 13.09
N ASP A 145 15.18 -15.82 12.61
CA ASP A 145 16.39 -15.89 13.44
C ASP A 145 16.45 -14.84 14.55
N VAL A 146 15.70 -13.73 14.42
CA VAL A 146 15.59 -12.68 15.43
C VAL A 146 15.08 -13.21 16.76
N VAL A 147 14.28 -14.30 16.74
CA VAL A 147 13.85 -15.00 17.96
C VAL A 147 15.04 -15.46 18.82
N TYR A 148 16.16 -15.81 18.20
CA TYR A 148 17.37 -16.30 18.87
C TYR A 148 18.44 -15.19 19.04
N GLU A 149 18.58 -14.31 18.05
CA GLU A 149 19.66 -13.32 17.97
C GLU A 149 19.25 -11.95 18.54
N GLY A 150 17.94 -11.74 18.77
CA GLY A 150 17.38 -10.47 19.24
C GLY A 150 17.24 -9.40 18.15
N THR A 151 18.15 -9.37 17.20
CA THR A 151 18.11 -8.41 16.07
C THR A 151 18.78 -8.99 14.82
N LYS A 152 18.32 -8.54 13.64
CA LYS A 152 18.91 -8.94 12.36
C LYS A 152 18.63 -7.90 11.29
N THR A 153 19.61 -7.68 10.43
CA THR A 153 19.46 -6.79 9.26
C THR A 153 19.55 -7.60 7.97
N ILE A 154 18.55 -7.47 7.09
CA ILE A 154 18.51 -8.12 5.78
C ILE A 154 18.15 -7.05 4.75
N GLU A 155 18.90 -6.96 3.66
CA GLU A 155 18.74 -5.95 2.60
C GLU A 155 18.64 -4.49 3.13
N GLY A 156 19.37 -4.17 4.22
CA GLY A 156 19.35 -2.86 4.84
C GLY A 156 18.16 -2.60 5.76
N VAL A 157 17.22 -3.54 5.89
CA VAL A 157 16.07 -3.45 6.80
C VAL A 157 16.38 -4.19 8.09
N GLU A 158 16.25 -3.49 9.21
CA GLU A 158 16.47 -4.06 10.53
C GLU A 158 15.20 -4.62 11.12
N CYS A 159 15.28 -5.84 11.66
CA CYS A 159 14.23 -6.47 12.47
C CYS A 159 14.71 -6.69 13.90
N ARG A 160 13.87 -6.40 14.89
CA ARG A 160 14.17 -6.52 16.32
C ARG A 160 13.12 -7.33 17.05
N LEU A 161 13.56 -8.17 17.98
CA LEU A 161 12.66 -8.88 18.88
C LEU A 161 12.02 -7.88 19.86
N ALA A 162 10.71 -7.92 19.95
CA ALA A 162 9.93 -7.16 20.91
C ALA A 162 9.34 -8.13 21.97
N LYS A 163 9.38 -7.73 23.24
CA LYS A 163 8.84 -8.52 24.36
C LYS A 163 7.31 -8.43 24.45
N ASP A 164 6.75 -7.29 24.02
CA ASP A 164 5.32 -6.99 24.08
C ASP A 164 4.92 -6.00 22.98
N ILE A 165 3.62 -5.71 22.90
CA ILE A 165 3.05 -4.80 21.89
C ILE A 165 3.57 -3.37 22.05
N ASP A 166 3.78 -2.90 23.27
CA ASP A 166 4.20 -1.52 23.53
C ASP A 166 5.62 -1.31 22.98
N GLU A 167 6.53 -2.24 23.27
CA GLU A 167 7.88 -2.23 22.71
C GLU A 167 7.87 -2.39 21.18
N ALA A 168 6.97 -3.22 20.64
CA ALA A 168 6.82 -3.34 19.19
C ALA A 168 6.42 -2.01 18.54
N LEU A 169 5.52 -1.27 19.16
CA LEU A 169 5.12 0.06 18.65
C LEU A 169 6.27 1.08 18.75
N ASP A 170 7.13 0.98 19.77
CA ASP A 170 8.29 1.85 19.88
C ASP A 170 9.36 1.51 18.84
N ILE A 171 9.59 0.22 18.57
CA ILE A 171 10.49 -0.22 17.48
C ILE A 171 10.01 0.31 16.11
N LEU A 172 8.68 0.26 15.85
CA LEU A 172 8.11 0.85 14.63
C LEU A 172 8.38 2.35 14.50
N LYS A 173 8.30 3.11 15.59
CA LYS A 173 8.60 4.56 15.59
C LYS A 173 10.06 4.86 15.21
N LEU A 174 10.96 3.92 15.52
CA LEU A 174 12.39 4.02 15.15
C LEU A 174 12.64 3.62 13.68
N GLY A 175 11.64 3.14 12.96
CA GLY A 175 11.77 2.72 11.57
C GLY A 175 12.28 1.29 11.37
N SER A 176 12.36 0.48 12.44
CA SER A 176 12.71 -0.94 12.37
C SER A 176 11.46 -1.82 12.38
N ILE A 177 11.60 -3.08 11.99
CA ILE A 177 10.54 -4.08 12.01
C ILE A 177 10.53 -4.77 13.38
N PRO A 178 9.46 -4.67 14.19
CA PRO A 178 9.32 -5.51 15.37
C PRO A 178 8.91 -6.94 15.02
N LEU A 179 9.49 -7.91 15.71
CA LEU A 179 9.07 -9.30 15.71
C LEU A 179 8.56 -9.67 17.10
N LEU A 180 7.35 -10.19 17.16
CA LEU A 180 6.74 -10.69 18.38
C LEU A 180 6.63 -12.23 18.36
N ILE A 181 6.91 -12.85 19.48
CA ILE A 181 6.64 -14.29 19.66
C ILE A 181 5.17 -14.45 20.00
N ASP A 182 4.37 -14.74 18.99
CA ASP A 182 2.91 -14.89 19.12
C ASP A 182 2.38 -15.98 18.17
N PRO A 183 2.50 -17.25 18.59
CA PRO A 183 2.11 -18.39 17.76
C PRO A 183 0.60 -18.45 17.48
N LYS A 184 -0.23 -17.80 18.31
CA LYS A 184 -1.69 -17.80 18.16
C LYS A 184 -2.22 -16.59 17.38
N GLY A 185 -1.40 -15.55 17.20
CA GLY A 185 -1.82 -14.32 16.56
C GLY A 185 -2.72 -13.43 17.43
N GLU A 186 -2.63 -13.54 18.76
CA GLU A 186 -3.41 -12.70 19.70
C GLU A 186 -3.16 -11.20 19.50
N THR A 187 -1.98 -10.85 19.01
CA THR A 187 -1.61 -9.48 18.62
C THR A 187 -2.56 -8.90 17.56
N ILE A 188 -3.07 -9.73 16.67
CA ILE A 188 -4.00 -9.30 15.60
C ILE A 188 -5.29 -8.77 16.19
N GLU A 189 -5.88 -9.48 17.16
CA GLU A 189 -7.11 -9.06 17.82
C GLU A 189 -6.92 -7.77 18.64
N LYS A 190 -5.76 -7.61 19.28
CA LYS A 190 -5.43 -6.45 20.11
C LYS A 190 -5.15 -5.20 19.29
N LEU A 191 -4.37 -5.31 18.19
CA LEU A 191 -3.96 -4.18 17.36
C LEU A 191 -4.95 -3.84 16.26
N LYS A 192 -5.81 -4.78 15.86
CA LYS A 192 -6.78 -4.62 14.76
C LYS A 192 -6.12 -3.99 13.51
N PRO A 193 -5.07 -4.62 12.96
CA PRO A 193 -4.32 -4.07 11.83
C PRO A 193 -5.22 -3.88 10.62
N GLY A 194 -4.83 -2.98 9.73
CA GLY A 194 -5.55 -2.77 8.48
C GLY A 194 -5.41 -3.95 7.50
N VAL A 195 -4.32 -4.72 7.62
CA VAL A 195 -4.03 -5.89 6.78
C VAL A 195 -3.34 -6.96 7.61
N VAL A 196 -3.72 -8.20 7.38
CA VAL A 196 -3.03 -9.39 7.89
C VAL A 196 -2.55 -10.20 6.69
N VAL A 197 -1.28 -10.55 6.69
CA VAL A 197 -0.68 -11.45 5.71
C VAL A 197 -0.32 -12.75 6.41
N ASP A 198 -0.95 -13.85 6.03
CA ASP A 198 -0.55 -15.17 6.52
C ASP A 198 0.54 -15.75 5.60
N ALA A 199 1.75 -15.80 6.12
CA ALA A 199 2.94 -16.29 5.43
C ALA A 199 3.58 -17.49 6.15
N ILE A 200 2.81 -18.18 6.99
CA ILE A 200 3.27 -19.39 7.73
C ILE A 200 3.49 -20.56 6.77
N ILE A 201 2.76 -20.62 5.66
CA ILE A 201 2.80 -21.70 4.65
C ILE A 201 2.54 -23.06 5.30
N ALA A 202 1.62 -23.10 6.25
CA ALA A 202 1.24 -24.31 6.94
C ALA A 202 0.49 -25.28 6.00
N LYS A 203 0.78 -26.58 6.11
CA LYS A 203 0.07 -27.64 5.38
C LYS A 203 -1.33 -27.92 5.93
N LYS A 204 -1.69 -27.29 7.04
CA LYS A 204 -3.00 -27.41 7.71
C LYS A 204 -3.49 -26.02 8.07
N ASN A 205 -4.82 -25.83 8.07
CA ASN A 205 -5.38 -24.61 8.60
C ASN A 205 -5.10 -24.52 10.12
N LEU A 206 -4.37 -23.49 10.52
CA LEU A 206 -4.00 -23.23 11.93
C LEU A 206 -4.93 -22.23 12.60
N GLY A 207 -6.02 -21.84 11.94
CA GLY A 207 -6.95 -20.82 12.40
C GLY A 207 -6.40 -19.40 12.15
N THR A 208 -7.21 -18.55 11.62
CA THR A 208 -6.99 -17.10 11.48
C THR A 208 -8.25 -16.36 11.87
#